data_6a383054f5a2a1040bcf560d46bc9f82
#
_entry.id   6a383054f5a2a1040bcf560d46bc9f82
#
_cell.length_a   1.000
_cell.length_b   1.000
_cell.length_c   1.000
_cell.angle_alpha   90.00
_cell.angle_beta   90.00
_cell.angle_gamma   90.00
#
_symmetry.space_group_name_H-M   'P 1'
#
loop_
_entity.id
_entity.type
_entity.pdbx_description
1 polymer ?
#
loop_
_entity_poly.entity_id
_entity_poly.type
_entity_poly.pdbx_seq_one_letter_code
_entity_poly.pdbx_strand_id
1 'polypeptide(L)'
;MALSAPAARAQTPSPLAEWQYSAGIPLEKLYRASESDWEVRLGTGAAFQPRYPGADQYHTLVGPSFDIRYKDLAFLSTGEGLGLNLVQGPNWRASISAVYDLGRRGHDDPSRLNGLGNINPAPEVKLAAEYVVSKDFPLVFRMSLTRSLGGSNGWIADVGTYMPMPGSTEHFFWFAGPSVTFADSDYMNSWFGVNGQQAAASQYRRFDAHAGLVSAGFGVTLIWFIDKHWFVTADGALKRMLGSAADSPITQSKTDGVTDVSINYQF
;
A
#
# COMPACT_ATOMS: atom_id res chain seq x y z
N MET A 1 -12.22 -17.58 -32.95
CA MET A 1 -12.42 -16.49 -31.97
C MET A 1 -11.41 -16.69 -30.85
N ALA A 2 -10.30 -15.95 -30.87
CA ALA A 2 -9.30 -16.02 -29.80
C ALA A 2 -9.78 -15.08 -28.68
N LEU A 3 -10.10 -15.67 -27.53
CA LEU A 3 -10.32 -14.93 -26.29
C LEU A 3 -8.97 -14.34 -25.87
N SER A 4 -8.77 -13.05 -26.12
CA SER A 4 -7.68 -12.31 -25.51
C SER A 4 -7.98 -12.20 -24.01
N ALA A 5 -7.29 -13.00 -23.21
CA ALA A 5 -7.28 -12.82 -21.77
C ALA A 5 -6.78 -11.39 -21.48
N PRO A 6 -7.47 -10.61 -20.62
CA PRO A 6 -6.94 -9.34 -20.16
C PRO A 6 -5.60 -9.63 -19.49
N ALA A 7 -4.55 -8.94 -19.92
CA ALA A 7 -3.24 -9.05 -19.29
C ALA A 7 -3.41 -8.76 -17.80
N ALA A 8 -3.12 -9.75 -16.96
CA ALA A 8 -3.07 -9.57 -15.51
C ALA A 8 -2.03 -8.47 -15.25
N ARG A 9 -2.50 -7.30 -14.86
CA ARG A 9 -1.61 -6.18 -14.51
C ARG A 9 -1.17 -6.46 -13.07
N ALA A 10 0.11 -6.74 -12.90
CA ALA A 10 0.72 -6.72 -11.58
C ALA A 10 0.50 -5.30 -11.03
N GLN A 11 -0.19 -5.21 -9.92
CA GLN A 11 -0.59 -3.97 -9.33
C GLN A 11 0.34 -3.66 -8.18
N THR A 12 0.80 -2.40 -8.09
CA THR A 12 1.36 -1.90 -6.84
C THR A 12 0.27 -2.00 -5.79
N PRO A 13 0.50 -2.69 -4.69
CA PRO A 13 -0.49 -2.74 -3.63
C PRO A 13 -0.80 -1.31 -3.19
N SER A 14 -2.05 -1.06 -2.88
CA SER A 14 -2.36 0.15 -2.12
C SER A 14 -1.53 0.14 -0.84
N PRO A 15 -1.23 1.29 -0.23
CA PRO A 15 -0.58 1.32 1.09
C PRO A 15 -1.28 0.46 2.14
N LEU A 16 -2.51 0.02 1.89
CA LEU A 16 -3.26 -0.90 2.72
C LEU A 16 -2.92 -2.37 2.47
N ALA A 17 -2.73 -2.78 1.24
CA ALA A 17 -2.26 -4.13 0.95
C ALA A 17 -0.86 -4.36 1.54
N GLU A 18 -0.05 -3.28 1.64
CA GLU A 18 1.18 -3.30 2.42
C GLU A 18 0.93 -3.56 3.92
N TRP A 19 -0.10 -2.99 4.48
CA TRP A 19 -0.48 -3.22 5.87
C TRP A 19 -0.85 -4.66 6.10
N GLN A 20 -1.60 -5.26 5.20
CA GLN A 20 -2.06 -6.63 5.25
C GLN A 20 -0.90 -7.62 5.41
N TYR A 21 0.12 -7.49 4.55
CA TYR A 21 1.23 -8.45 4.52
C TYR A 21 2.35 -8.13 5.50
N SER A 22 2.60 -6.89 5.81
CA SER A 22 3.70 -6.53 6.69
C SER A 22 3.28 -6.32 8.14
N ALA A 23 2.05 -5.85 8.36
CA ALA A 23 1.56 -5.60 9.72
C ALA A 23 1.14 -6.88 10.44
N GLY A 24 0.47 -7.80 9.74
CA GLY A 24 0.05 -9.08 10.31
C GLY A 24 1.20 -10.01 10.66
N ILE A 25 2.28 -10.00 9.87
CA ILE A 25 3.39 -10.93 10.04
C ILE A 25 4.17 -10.74 11.34
N PRO A 26 4.60 -9.53 11.75
CA PRO A 26 5.23 -9.36 13.04
C PRO A 26 4.33 -9.78 14.20
N LEU A 27 3.04 -9.51 14.11
CA LEU A 27 2.07 -9.90 15.11
C LEU A 27 1.80 -11.40 15.08
N GLU A 28 1.68 -12.02 13.91
CA GLU A 28 1.52 -13.47 13.77
C GLU A 28 2.72 -14.22 14.36
N LYS A 29 3.93 -13.75 14.08
CA LYS A 29 5.17 -14.35 14.63
C LYS A 29 5.31 -14.23 16.14
N LEU A 30 4.69 -13.23 16.76
CA LEU A 30 4.62 -13.15 18.21
C LEU A 30 3.80 -14.30 18.83
N TYR A 31 2.81 -14.80 18.10
CA TYR A 31 1.88 -15.83 18.57
C TYR A 31 2.16 -17.20 17.97
N ARG A 32 2.74 -17.25 16.76
CA ARG A 32 3.07 -18.51 16.05
C ARG A 32 4.49 -18.42 15.52
N ALA A 33 5.38 -19.24 16.07
CA ALA A 33 6.71 -19.40 15.47
C ALA A 33 6.58 -20.18 14.16
N SER A 34 7.25 -19.73 13.10
CA SER A 34 7.36 -20.52 11.87
C SER A 34 8.18 -21.78 12.14
N GLU A 35 7.63 -22.94 11.80
CA GLU A 35 8.34 -24.24 11.92
C GLU A 35 9.10 -24.60 10.64
N SER A 36 8.89 -23.86 9.55
CA SER A 36 9.46 -24.12 8.23
C SER A 36 10.43 -23.02 7.79
N ASP A 37 11.47 -23.43 7.06
CA ASP A 37 12.37 -22.50 6.37
C ASP A 37 11.66 -21.69 5.28
N TRP A 38 10.60 -22.24 4.69
CA TRP A 38 9.77 -21.63 3.68
C TRP A 38 8.35 -21.42 4.17
N GLU A 39 7.84 -20.23 4.00
CA GLU A 39 6.43 -19.92 4.16
C GLU A 39 5.88 -19.50 2.79
N VAL A 40 4.88 -20.23 2.30
CA VAL A 40 4.27 -19.98 0.99
C VAL A 40 2.78 -19.80 1.16
N ARG A 41 2.28 -18.66 0.77
CA ARG A 41 0.86 -18.29 0.77
C ARG A 41 0.49 -17.83 -0.62
N LEU A 42 -0.50 -18.46 -1.23
CA LEU A 42 -0.98 -18.15 -2.58
C LEU A 42 -2.50 -17.95 -2.56
N GLY A 43 -2.98 -16.99 -3.32
CA GLY A 43 -4.40 -16.69 -3.34
C GLY A 43 -4.80 -15.73 -4.44
N THR A 44 -5.96 -15.16 -4.28
CA THR A 44 -6.49 -14.10 -5.14
C THR A 44 -7.22 -13.08 -4.30
N GLY A 45 -7.21 -11.83 -4.73
CA GLY A 45 -7.86 -10.74 -4.03
C GLY A 45 -8.52 -9.75 -4.96
N ALA A 46 -9.38 -8.94 -4.38
CA ALA A 46 -10.02 -7.81 -5.03
C ALA A 46 -9.88 -6.57 -4.15
N ALA A 47 -9.44 -5.47 -4.74
CA ALA A 47 -9.34 -4.18 -4.08
C ALA A 47 -10.31 -3.19 -4.72
N PHE A 48 -10.99 -2.40 -3.89
CA PHE A 48 -11.83 -1.28 -4.29
C PHE A 48 -11.21 0.02 -3.78
N GLN A 49 -10.76 0.87 -4.69
CA GLN A 49 -9.99 2.06 -4.37
C GLN A 49 -10.24 3.21 -5.36
N PRO A 50 -9.90 4.46 -5.01
CA PRO A 50 -9.94 5.57 -5.94
C PRO A 50 -9.05 5.30 -7.16
N ARG A 51 -9.42 5.81 -8.34
CA ARG A 51 -8.64 5.66 -9.58
C ARG A 51 -7.26 6.27 -9.50
N TYR A 52 -7.11 7.32 -8.70
CA TYR A 52 -5.85 7.97 -8.32
C TYR A 52 -6.05 8.68 -6.97
N PRO A 53 -5.00 9.02 -6.23
CA PRO A 53 -5.14 9.73 -4.96
C PRO A 53 -5.93 11.03 -5.10
N GLY A 54 -7.04 11.16 -4.37
CA GLY A 54 -7.94 12.30 -4.43
C GLY A 54 -9.00 12.24 -5.55
N ALA A 55 -9.16 11.11 -6.26
CA ALA A 55 -10.26 10.92 -7.19
C ALA A 55 -11.59 10.70 -6.46
N ASP A 56 -12.68 11.21 -7.04
CA ASP A 56 -14.04 10.92 -6.60
C ASP A 56 -14.61 9.62 -7.22
N GLN A 57 -13.92 9.08 -8.24
CA GLN A 57 -14.26 7.84 -8.91
C GLN A 57 -13.43 6.68 -8.40
N TYR A 58 -14.09 5.54 -8.24
CA TYR A 58 -13.50 4.30 -7.75
C TYR A 58 -13.44 3.25 -8.84
N HIS A 59 -12.58 2.27 -8.64
CA HIS A 59 -12.50 1.08 -9.47
C HIS A 59 -12.21 -0.16 -8.63
N THR A 60 -12.60 -1.31 -9.16
CA THR A 60 -12.26 -2.61 -8.59
C THR A 60 -11.11 -3.21 -9.38
N LEU A 61 -10.13 -3.72 -8.67
CA LEU A 61 -8.97 -4.41 -9.20
C LEU A 61 -8.96 -5.82 -8.65
N VAL A 62 -8.76 -6.81 -9.51
CA VAL A 62 -8.66 -8.22 -9.14
C VAL A 62 -7.31 -8.74 -9.58
N GLY A 63 -6.63 -9.45 -8.71
CA GLY A 63 -5.29 -9.95 -8.99
C GLY A 63 -4.88 -11.12 -8.11
N PRO A 64 -3.72 -11.73 -8.42
CA PRO A 64 -3.14 -12.74 -7.57
C PRO A 64 -2.68 -12.13 -6.25
N SER A 65 -2.80 -12.90 -5.19
CA SER A 65 -2.23 -12.64 -3.88
C SER A 65 -1.16 -13.69 -3.62
N PHE A 66 0.03 -13.28 -3.27
CA PHE A 66 1.12 -14.20 -2.91
C PHE A 66 2.01 -13.57 -1.85
N ASP A 67 2.49 -14.43 -0.95
CA ASP A 67 3.48 -14.10 0.05
C ASP A 67 4.39 -15.31 0.23
N ILE A 68 5.63 -15.20 -0.21
CA ILE A 68 6.63 -16.25 -0.19
C ILE A 68 7.81 -15.73 0.62
N ARG A 69 8.16 -16.43 1.69
CA ARG A 69 9.25 -16.06 2.60
C ARG A 69 10.23 -17.19 2.81
N TYR A 70 11.49 -16.86 2.91
CA TYR A 70 12.56 -17.78 3.20
C TYR A 70 13.35 -17.33 4.44
N LYS A 71 13.29 -18.12 5.53
CA LYS A 71 14.04 -17.95 6.79
C LYS A 71 14.03 -16.52 7.36
N ASP A 72 12.96 -15.79 7.18
CA ASP A 72 12.92 -14.35 7.49
C ASP A 72 14.00 -13.50 6.80
N LEU A 73 14.78 -14.07 5.88
CA LEU A 73 15.85 -13.38 5.17
C LEU A 73 15.36 -12.71 3.90
N ALA A 74 14.59 -13.43 3.09
CA ALA A 74 14.12 -12.95 1.80
C ALA A 74 12.59 -13.12 1.70
N PHE A 75 11.96 -12.24 0.96
CA PHE A 75 10.53 -12.31 0.70
C PHE A 75 10.18 -11.85 -0.71
N LEU A 76 9.08 -12.40 -1.21
CA LEU A 76 8.40 -11.96 -2.42
C LEU A 76 6.90 -11.92 -2.10
N SER A 77 6.32 -10.74 -2.05
CA SER A 77 4.91 -10.60 -1.76
C SER A 77 4.22 -9.54 -2.61
N THR A 78 2.92 -9.70 -2.80
CA THR A 78 2.10 -8.71 -3.49
C THR A 78 2.15 -7.36 -2.77
N GLY A 79 2.29 -7.35 -1.44
CA GLY A 79 2.25 -6.13 -0.61
C GLY A 79 3.60 -5.45 -0.42
N GLU A 80 4.67 -6.22 -0.30
CA GLU A 80 6.00 -5.67 0.05
C GLU A 80 6.98 -5.71 -1.11
N GLY A 81 6.63 -6.38 -2.23
CA GLY A 81 7.52 -6.57 -3.37
C GLY A 81 8.53 -7.70 -3.17
N LEU A 82 9.64 -7.62 -3.90
CA LEU A 82 10.79 -8.52 -3.76
C LEU A 82 11.82 -7.87 -2.83
N GLY A 83 12.12 -8.50 -1.71
CA GLY A 83 12.97 -7.87 -0.72
C GLY A 83 13.78 -8.80 0.16
N LEU A 84 14.60 -8.16 0.97
CA LEU A 84 15.48 -8.79 1.97
C LEU A 84 15.28 -8.10 3.33
N ASN A 85 15.22 -8.88 4.38
CA ASN A 85 15.35 -8.38 5.74
C ASN A 85 16.85 -8.18 6.04
N LEU A 86 17.29 -6.94 6.10
CA LEU A 86 18.69 -6.59 6.27
C LEU A 86 19.18 -6.85 7.70
N VAL A 87 18.32 -6.53 8.64
CA VAL A 87 18.59 -6.66 10.07
C VAL A 87 17.29 -7.03 10.78
N GLN A 88 17.38 -7.92 11.73
CA GLN A 88 16.24 -8.34 12.52
C GLN A 88 16.65 -8.67 13.97
N GLY A 89 15.76 -8.43 14.88
CA GLY A 89 15.87 -8.75 16.29
C GLY A 89 14.59 -9.38 16.82
N PRO A 90 14.51 -9.63 18.12
CA PRO A 90 13.34 -10.31 18.70
C PRO A 90 12.03 -9.58 18.47
N ASN A 91 12.06 -8.25 18.37
CA ASN A 91 10.88 -7.40 18.28
C ASN A 91 11.00 -6.28 17.25
N TRP A 92 12.00 -6.35 16.36
CA TRP A 92 12.20 -5.36 15.30
C TRP A 92 12.81 -5.99 14.05
N ARG A 93 12.55 -5.41 12.92
CA ARG A 93 13.22 -5.73 11.66
C ARG A 93 13.35 -4.49 10.78
N ALA A 94 14.36 -4.50 9.91
CA ALA A 94 14.50 -3.55 8.84
C ALA A 94 14.73 -4.28 7.53
N SER A 95 14.07 -3.82 6.46
CA SER A 95 14.09 -4.46 5.15
C SER A 95 14.32 -3.46 4.03
N ILE A 96 14.80 -3.99 2.91
CA ILE A 96 14.85 -3.30 1.62
C ILE A 96 14.08 -4.13 0.61
N SER A 97 13.28 -3.49 -0.23
CA SER A 97 12.57 -4.17 -1.30
C SER A 97 12.50 -3.35 -2.59
N ALA A 98 12.33 -4.07 -3.69
CA ALA A 98 11.95 -3.53 -4.98
C ALA A 98 10.45 -3.67 -5.14
N VAL A 99 9.76 -2.57 -5.37
CA VAL A 99 8.34 -2.49 -5.65
C VAL A 99 8.13 -1.78 -7.00
N TYR A 100 6.89 -1.65 -7.45
CA TYR A 100 6.60 -1.08 -8.75
C TYR A 100 5.38 -0.17 -8.68
N ASP A 101 5.56 1.11 -9.01
CA ASP A 101 4.48 2.07 -9.16
C ASP A 101 3.84 1.95 -10.55
N LEU A 102 2.52 1.80 -10.62
CA LEU A 102 1.79 1.74 -11.90
C LEU A 102 1.54 3.12 -12.50
N GLY A 103 1.81 4.17 -11.75
CA GLY A 103 1.60 5.54 -12.16
C GLY A 103 0.12 5.91 -12.33
N ARG A 104 -0.12 6.99 -13.08
CA ARG A 104 -1.45 7.51 -13.40
C ARG A 104 -1.53 7.82 -14.90
N ARG A 105 -2.58 7.39 -15.56
CA ARG A 105 -2.79 7.63 -17.00
C ARG A 105 -3.96 8.56 -17.24
N GLY A 106 -3.85 9.43 -18.23
CA GLY A 106 -4.93 10.35 -18.59
C GLY A 106 -6.25 9.68 -18.94
N HIS A 107 -6.21 8.42 -19.43
CA HIS A 107 -7.40 7.64 -19.74
C HIS A 107 -8.03 6.93 -18.53
N ASP A 108 -7.39 6.95 -17.36
CA ASP A 108 -7.98 6.41 -16.14
C ASP A 108 -9.20 7.24 -15.71
N ASP A 109 -9.17 8.55 -15.95
CA ASP A 109 -10.30 9.47 -15.81
C ASP A 109 -10.22 10.58 -16.85
N PRO A 110 -10.73 10.36 -18.09
CA PRO A 110 -10.63 11.35 -19.17
C PRO A 110 -11.34 12.66 -18.85
N SER A 111 -12.32 12.66 -17.98
CA SER A 111 -13.07 13.86 -17.60
C SER A 111 -12.25 14.80 -16.70
N ARG A 112 -11.28 14.27 -15.97
CA ARG A 112 -10.47 14.97 -14.97
C ARG A 112 -8.99 15.08 -15.35
N LEU A 113 -8.43 14.07 -16.02
CA LEU A 113 -7.00 13.98 -16.28
C LEU A 113 -6.59 14.41 -17.68
N ASN A 114 -7.56 14.80 -18.53
CA ASN A 114 -7.26 15.30 -19.88
C ASN A 114 -6.35 16.53 -19.84
N GLY A 115 -5.26 16.49 -20.59
CA GLY A 115 -4.26 17.56 -20.66
C GLY A 115 -3.21 17.56 -19.54
N LEU A 116 -3.36 16.70 -18.50
CA LEU A 116 -2.37 16.60 -17.41
C LEU A 116 -1.19 15.65 -17.73
N GLY A 117 -1.30 14.86 -18.82
CA GLY A 117 -0.30 13.85 -19.14
C GLY A 117 -0.35 12.63 -18.23
N ASN A 118 0.63 11.75 -18.42
CA ASN A 118 0.75 10.50 -17.65
C ASN A 118 1.88 10.61 -16.62
N ILE A 119 1.70 9.95 -15.50
CA ILE A 119 2.79 9.52 -14.62
C ILE A 119 3.11 8.10 -15.06
N ASN A 120 4.29 7.89 -15.66
CA ASN A 120 4.64 6.60 -16.20
C ASN A 120 4.89 5.58 -15.07
N PRO A 121 4.55 4.31 -15.30
CA PRO A 121 4.94 3.24 -14.39
C PRO A 121 6.45 3.20 -14.18
N ALA A 122 6.89 2.94 -12.96
CA ALA A 122 8.31 2.92 -12.62
C ALA A 122 8.65 1.93 -11.50
N PRO A 123 9.85 1.35 -11.51
CA PRO A 123 10.36 0.61 -10.37
C PRO A 123 10.66 1.58 -9.22
N GLU A 124 10.53 1.07 -8.01
CA GLU A 124 10.80 1.81 -6.79
C GLU A 124 11.64 0.98 -5.83
N VAL A 125 12.47 1.65 -5.04
CA VAL A 125 13.20 1.05 -3.93
C VAL A 125 12.56 1.53 -2.64
N LYS A 126 12.25 0.57 -1.76
CA LYS A 126 11.60 0.81 -0.49
C LYS A 126 12.45 0.31 0.65
N LEU A 127 12.65 1.14 1.64
CA LEU A 127 13.20 0.80 2.95
C LEU A 127 12.04 0.75 3.94
N ALA A 128 11.96 -0.28 4.77
CA ALA A 128 10.95 -0.37 5.80
C ALA A 128 11.59 -0.79 7.14
N ALA A 129 11.02 -0.31 8.23
CA ALA A 129 11.39 -0.69 9.58
C ALA A 129 10.14 -0.88 10.42
N GLU A 130 10.16 -1.90 11.26
CA GLU A 130 9.07 -2.27 12.15
C GLU A 130 9.62 -2.56 13.55
N TYR A 131 8.88 -2.15 14.56
CA TYR A 131 9.19 -2.37 15.96
C TYR A 131 7.93 -2.72 16.73
N VAL A 132 7.96 -3.84 17.44
CA VAL A 132 6.90 -4.30 18.35
C VAL A 132 7.30 -4.00 19.77
N VAL A 133 6.51 -3.25 20.52
CA VAL A 133 6.86 -2.80 21.87
C VAL A 133 7.13 -3.99 22.81
N SER A 134 6.15 -4.91 22.94
CA SER A 134 6.31 -6.15 23.71
C SER A 134 5.21 -7.15 23.36
N LYS A 135 5.34 -8.39 23.85
CA LYS A 135 4.28 -9.39 23.74
C LYS A 135 3.04 -9.05 24.58
N ASP A 136 3.25 -8.43 25.74
CA ASP A 136 2.15 -8.05 26.64
C ASP A 136 1.43 -6.77 26.16
N PHE A 137 2.13 -5.93 25.42
CA PHE A 137 1.59 -4.74 24.77
C PHE A 137 2.06 -4.70 23.31
N PRO A 138 1.40 -5.44 22.42
CA PRO A 138 1.86 -5.68 21.04
C PRO A 138 1.56 -4.50 20.11
N LEU A 139 1.87 -3.28 20.54
CA LEU A 139 1.83 -2.09 19.69
C LEU A 139 2.99 -2.16 18.70
N VAL A 140 2.67 -2.10 17.42
CA VAL A 140 3.64 -2.09 16.34
C VAL A 140 3.79 -0.68 15.81
N PHE A 141 5.03 -0.23 15.73
CA PHE A 141 5.43 0.95 14.96
C PHE A 141 5.99 0.50 13.63
N ARG A 142 5.54 1.15 12.58
CA ARG A 142 6.05 0.92 11.23
C ARG A 142 6.40 2.24 10.58
N MET A 143 7.51 2.23 9.85
CA MET A 143 7.87 3.32 8.94
C MET A 143 8.40 2.73 7.63
N SER A 144 8.11 3.40 6.54
CA SER A 144 8.69 3.09 5.24
C SER A 144 9.11 4.37 4.51
N LEU A 145 10.13 4.24 3.67
CA LEU A 145 10.63 5.29 2.80
C LEU A 145 10.82 4.70 1.41
N THR A 146 10.08 5.20 0.45
CA THR A 146 10.08 4.70 -0.93
C THR A 146 10.61 5.77 -1.87
N ARG A 147 11.51 5.37 -2.76
CA ARG A 147 12.06 6.19 -3.84
C ARG A 147 11.63 5.64 -5.18
N SER A 148 10.90 6.44 -5.96
CA SER A 148 10.59 6.12 -7.34
C SER A 148 11.81 6.39 -8.25
N LEU A 149 12.16 5.41 -9.09
CA LEU A 149 13.30 5.50 -10.03
C LEU A 149 12.85 5.95 -11.42
N GLY A 150 11.72 6.61 -11.51
CA GLY A 150 11.07 7.14 -12.69
C GLY A 150 9.66 7.60 -12.33
N GLY A 151 8.75 7.70 -13.28
CA GLY A 151 7.37 8.09 -12.98
C GLY A 151 7.27 9.42 -12.25
N SER A 152 6.98 9.39 -10.96
CA SER A 152 6.97 10.57 -10.10
C SER A 152 8.38 11.10 -9.79
N ASN A 153 9.38 10.24 -9.84
CA ASN A 153 10.77 10.53 -9.47
C ASN A 153 10.90 11.21 -8.10
N GLY A 154 10.03 10.84 -7.17
CA GLY A 154 9.93 11.45 -5.84
C GLY A 154 10.17 10.47 -4.70
N TRP A 155 10.17 10.99 -3.48
CA TRP A 155 10.20 10.25 -2.24
C TRP A 155 8.85 10.32 -1.56
N ILE A 156 8.41 9.18 -1.03
CA ILE A 156 7.23 9.08 -0.17
C ILE A 156 7.61 8.31 1.10
N ALA A 157 7.11 8.78 2.23
CA ALA A 157 7.35 8.17 3.53
C ALA A 157 6.01 7.93 4.24
N ASP A 158 5.83 6.72 4.75
CA ASP A 158 4.68 6.34 5.55
C ASP A 158 5.12 6.01 6.96
N VAL A 159 4.35 6.47 7.94
CA VAL A 159 4.52 6.14 9.35
C VAL A 159 3.16 5.72 9.89
N GLY A 160 3.12 4.59 10.56
CA GLY A 160 1.89 4.07 11.15
C GLY A 160 2.15 3.34 12.46
N THR A 161 1.10 3.21 13.23
CA THR A 161 1.07 2.35 14.41
C THR A 161 -0.19 1.51 14.35
N TYR A 162 -0.10 0.27 14.80
CA TYR A 162 -1.25 -0.60 14.89
C TYR A 162 -1.09 -1.60 16.03
N MET A 163 -2.18 -2.11 16.52
CA MET A 163 -2.20 -3.11 17.58
C MET A 163 -3.36 -4.10 17.38
N PRO A 164 -3.21 -5.34 17.86
CA PRO A 164 -4.31 -6.28 17.93
C PRO A 164 -5.44 -5.68 18.76
N MET A 165 -6.66 -5.87 18.28
CA MET A 165 -7.86 -5.36 18.93
C MET A 165 -8.53 -6.45 19.77
N PRO A 166 -9.31 -6.07 20.79
CA PRO A 166 -10.04 -7.02 21.63
C PRO A 166 -10.92 -7.97 20.81
N GLY A 167 -11.01 -9.23 21.24
CA GLY A 167 -11.76 -10.26 20.53
C GLY A 167 -10.96 -11.02 19.47
N SER A 168 -9.68 -10.72 19.31
CA SER A 168 -8.78 -11.54 18.51
C SER A 168 -8.62 -12.93 19.13
N THR A 169 -8.66 -13.98 18.29
CA THR A 169 -8.51 -15.39 18.64
C THR A 169 -7.53 -16.06 17.70
N GLU A 170 -7.22 -17.35 17.91
CA GLU A 170 -6.38 -18.13 16.98
C GLU A 170 -6.96 -18.27 15.58
N HIS A 171 -8.29 -18.18 15.43
CA HIS A 171 -8.99 -18.30 14.15
C HIS A 171 -9.41 -16.96 13.56
N PHE A 172 -9.53 -15.93 14.39
CA PHE A 172 -9.93 -14.60 13.96
C PHE A 172 -9.04 -13.58 14.63
N PHE A 173 -8.29 -12.89 13.82
CA PHE A 173 -7.34 -11.90 14.28
C PHE A 173 -7.60 -10.58 13.57
N TRP A 174 -7.67 -9.49 14.33
CA TRP A 174 -7.81 -8.18 13.75
C TRP A 174 -6.99 -7.14 14.48
N PHE A 175 -6.52 -6.18 13.72
CA PHE A 175 -5.72 -5.08 14.23
C PHE A 175 -6.10 -3.78 13.54
N ALA A 176 -5.84 -2.66 14.20
CA ALA A 176 -6.21 -1.35 13.69
C ALA A 176 -5.20 -0.30 14.15
N GLY A 177 -5.13 0.81 13.41
CA GLY A 177 -4.31 1.93 13.82
C GLY A 177 -4.24 3.07 12.84
N PRO A 178 -3.71 4.22 13.29
CA PRO A 178 -3.50 5.41 12.49
C PRO A 178 -2.25 5.32 11.64
N SER A 179 -2.25 6.09 10.54
CA SER A 179 -1.08 6.31 9.68
C SER A 179 -1.02 7.73 9.15
N VAL A 180 0.17 8.16 8.80
CA VAL A 180 0.43 9.44 8.13
C VAL A 180 1.41 9.22 6.98
N THR A 181 1.19 9.94 5.88
CA THR A 181 2.01 9.89 4.67
C THR A 181 2.62 11.25 4.41
N PHE A 182 3.92 11.29 4.15
CA PHE A 182 4.68 12.48 3.74
C PHE A 182 5.29 12.25 2.36
N ALA A 183 5.50 13.32 1.61
CA ALA A 183 6.22 13.22 0.34
C ALA A 183 7.07 14.47 0.07
N ASP A 184 8.07 14.29 -0.80
CA ASP A 184 8.87 15.41 -1.29
C ASP A 184 8.17 16.21 -2.40
N SER A 185 8.81 17.28 -2.85
CA SER A 185 8.25 18.14 -3.89
C SER A 185 8.13 17.47 -5.25
N ASP A 186 8.99 16.51 -5.58
CA ASP A 186 8.95 15.83 -6.87
C ASP A 186 7.74 14.90 -6.94
N TYR A 187 7.49 14.11 -5.89
CA TYR A 187 6.27 13.32 -5.77
C TYR A 187 5.02 14.21 -5.79
N MET A 188 5.01 15.25 -4.95
CA MET A 188 3.87 16.14 -4.82
C MET A 188 3.52 16.84 -6.13
N ASN A 189 4.50 17.35 -6.86
CA ASN A 189 4.24 17.98 -8.15
C ASN A 189 3.81 16.99 -9.24
N SER A 190 4.32 15.75 -9.20
CA SER A 190 3.90 14.72 -10.16
C SER A 190 2.45 14.30 -9.98
N TRP A 191 2.00 14.11 -8.73
CA TRP A 191 0.66 13.61 -8.44
C TRP A 191 -0.39 14.72 -8.30
N PHE A 192 -0.01 15.86 -7.75
CA PHE A 192 -0.92 16.93 -7.34
C PHE A 192 -0.63 18.28 -7.98
N GLY A 193 0.53 18.43 -8.65
CA GLY A 193 0.91 19.66 -9.33
C GLY A 193 0.22 19.84 -10.69
N VAL A 194 0.13 21.09 -11.14
CA VAL A 194 -0.29 21.47 -12.50
C VAL A 194 0.70 22.50 -13.01
N ASN A 195 1.60 22.09 -13.90
CA ASN A 195 2.58 23.00 -14.50
C ASN A 195 1.94 23.91 -15.57
N GLY A 196 2.72 24.86 -16.12
CA GLY A 196 2.21 25.82 -17.08
C GLY A 196 1.68 25.20 -18.39
N GLN A 197 2.31 24.11 -18.87
CA GLN A 197 1.85 23.40 -20.08
C GLN A 197 0.56 22.64 -19.80
N GLN A 198 0.47 21.98 -18.66
CA GLN A 198 -0.72 21.28 -18.22
C GLN A 198 -1.90 22.24 -17.98
N ALA A 199 -1.64 23.42 -17.41
CA ALA A 199 -2.67 24.44 -17.22
C ALA A 199 -3.20 24.98 -18.56
N ALA A 200 -2.36 25.09 -19.57
CA ALA A 200 -2.77 25.50 -20.92
C ALA A 200 -3.53 24.42 -21.69
N ALA A 201 -3.31 23.12 -21.35
CA ALA A 201 -3.89 21.97 -22.03
C ALA A 201 -5.08 21.34 -21.29
N SER A 202 -5.38 21.76 -20.05
CA SER A 202 -6.43 21.21 -19.21
C SER A 202 -7.40 22.27 -18.70
N GLN A 203 -8.36 21.86 -17.91
CA GLN A 203 -9.31 22.77 -17.25
C GLN A 203 -8.77 23.38 -15.94
N TYR A 204 -7.55 23.03 -15.53
CA TYR A 204 -7.00 23.39 -14.24
C TYR A 204 -6.09 24.61 -14.32
N ARG A 205 -6.10 25.42 -13.26
CA ARG A 205 -5.10 26.47 -13.07
C ARG A 205 -3.75 25.88 -12.68
N ARG A 206 -2.68 26.61 -12.97
CA ARG A 206 -1.34 26.27 -12.47
C ARG A 206 -1.37 26.12 -10.94
N PHE A 207 -0.72 25.06 -10.47
CA PHE A 207 -0.60 24.76 -9.06
C PHE A 207 0.76 24.09 -8.79
N ASP A 208 1.56 24.70 -7.95
CA ASP A 208 2.86 24.16 -7.52
C ASP A 208 2.63 23.48 -6.16
N ALA A 209 2.69 22.16 -6.12
CA ALA A 209 2.49 21.38 -4.90
C ALA A 209 3.78 21.29 -4.09
N HIS A 210 3.71 21.56 -2.81
CA HIS A 210 4.88 21.59 -1.93
C HIS A 210 5.07 20.29 -1.17
N ALA A 211 6.33 19.93 -0.88
CA ALA A 211 6.68 18.85 0.02
C ALA A 211 5.99 18.97 1.39
N GLY A 212 5.65 17.86 1.99
CA GLY A 212 5.05 17.82 3.33
C GLY A 212 4.07 16.68 3.52
N LEU A 213 3.10 16.90 4.39
CA LEU A 213 2.07 15.93 4.74
C LEU A 213 1.08 15.76 3.58
N VAL A 214 0.96 14.52 3.09
CA VAL A 214 0.04 14.13 1.99
C VAL A 214 -1.31 13.75 2.55
N SER A 215 -1.31 12.86 3.56
CA SER A 215 -2.53 12.33 4.16
C SER A 215 -2.33 11.84 5.59
N ALA A 216 -3.42 11.75 6.32
CA ALA A 216 -3.54 11.00 7.55
C ALA A 216 -4.74 10.06 7.45
N GLY A 217 -4.65 8.90 8.06
CA GLY A 217 -5.69 7.89 7.95
C GLY A 217 -5.77 6.97 9.16
N PHE A 218 -6.75 6.09 9.10
CA PHE A 218 -6.96 5.01 10.04
C PHE A 218 -7.35 3.75 9.27
N GLY A 219 -6.67 2.65 9.55
CA GLY A 219 -6.89 1.38 8.89
C GLY A 219 -7.26 0.26 9.84
N VAL A 220 -7.93 -0.75 9.32
CA VAL A 220 -8.32 -1.99 9.99
C VAL A 220 -7.99 -3.15 9.08
N THR A 221 -7.36 -4.18 9.63
CA THR A 221 -7.10 -5.45 8.96
C THR A 221 -7.74 -6.59 9.75
N LEU A 222 -8.39 -7.49 9.03
CA LEU A 222 -9.01 -8.71 9.54
C LEU A 222 -8.34 -9.91 8.88
N ILE A 223 -8.01 -10.93 9.67
CA ILE A 223 -7.51 -12.21 9.18
C ILE A 223 -8.38 -13.30 9.80
N TRP A 224 -9.03 -14.08 8.96
CA TRP A 224 -9.88 -15.18 9.40
C TRP A 224 -9.36 -16.51 8.84
N PHE A 225 -8.86 -17.37 9.72
CA PHE A 225 -8.43 -18.73 9.41
C PHE A 225 -9.65 -19.66 9.39
N ILE A 226 -10.04 -20.12 8.20
CA ILE A 226 -11.13 -21.08 7.98
C ILE A 226 -10.69 -22.44 8.51
N ASP A 227 -9.45 -22.81 8.20
CA ASP A 227 -8.76 -23.98 8.70
C ASP A 227 -7.24 -23.74 8.76
N LYS A 228 -6.43 -24.80 8.92
CA LYS A 228 -4.96 -24.68 8.98
C LYS A 228 -4.29 -24.23 7.68
N HIS A 229 -4.99 -24.30 6.56
CA HIS A 229 -4.47 -23.95 5.23
C HIS A 229 -5.18 -22.74 4.62
N TRP A 230 -6.50 -22.62 4.78
CA TRP A 230 -7.27 -21.57 4.15
C TRP A 230 -7.54 -20.41 5.11
N PHE A 231 -7.29 -19.21 4.62
CA PHE A 231 -7.64 -18.00 5.35
C PHE A 231 -8.12 -16.89 4.39
N VAL A 232 -8.91 -16.01 4.95
CA VAL A 232 -9.41 -14.80 4.29
C VAL A 232 -8.81 -13.60 5.00
N THR A 233 -8.39 -12.62 4.23
CA THR A 233 -8.03 -11.31 4.77
C THR A 233 -8.98 -10.25 4.23
N ALA A 234 -9.27 -9.26 5.04
CA ALA A 234 -10.05 -8.09 4.63
C ALA A 234 -9.45 -6.85 5.26
N ASP A 235 -9.21 -5.84 4.43
CA ASP A 235 -8.63 -4.57 4.83
C ASP A 235 -9.53 -3.41 4.47
N GLY A 236 -9.52 -2.41 5.33
CA GLY A 236 -10.21 -1.16 5.07
C GLY A 236 -9.45 0.02 5.68
N ALA A 237 -9.34 1.14 4.96
CA ALA A 237 -8.90 2.39 5.56
C ALA A 237 -9.65 3.57 5.00
N LEU A 238 -9.73 4.59 5.86
CA LEU A 238 -10.11 5.93 5.48
C LEU A 238 -8.88 6.83 5.60
N LYS A 239 -8.59 7.55 4.53
CA LYS A 239 -7.50 8.53 4.47
C LYS A 239 -8.05 9.90 4.15
N ARG A 240 -7.60 10.91 4.87
CA ARG A 240 -7.88 12.31 4.57
C ARG A 240 -6.64 12.95 4.00
N MET A 241 -6.76 13.51 2.81
CA MET A 241 -5.72 14.30 2.18
C MET A 241 -5.53 15.61 2.92
N LEU A 242 -4.29 16.05 3.03
CA LEU A 242 -3.86 17.21 3.81
C LEU A 242 -2.89 18.07 2.99
N GLY A 243 -2.59 19.27 3.48
CA GLY A 243 -1.62 20.16 2.86
C GLY A 243 -1.87 20.41 1.37
N SER A 244 -0.80 20.51 0.59
CA SER A 244 -0.87 20.76 -0.85
C SER A 244 -1.62 19.66 -1.62
N ALA A 245 -1.66 18.43 -1.14
CA ALA A 245 -2.44 17.37 -1.76
C ALA A 245 -3.95 17.66 -1.68
N ALA A 246 -4.42 18.15 -0.52
CA ALA A 246 -5.83 18.51 -0.32
C ALA A 246 -6.25 19.80 -1.07
N ASP A 247 -5.30 20.69 -1.33
CA ASP A 247 -5.55 21.99 -1.98
C ASP A 247 -5.32 21.94 -3.50
N SER A 248 -4.85 20.81 -4.02
CA SER A 248 -4.64 20.59 -5.44
C SER A 248 -5.95 20.69 -6.22
N PRO A 249 -5.97 21.38 -7.37
CA PRO A 249 -7.15 21.40 -8.24
C PRO A 249 -7.48 20.03 -8.86
N ILE A 250 -6.53 19.09 -8.85
CA ILE A 250 -6.75 17.70 -9.32
C ILE A 250 -7.54 16.90 -8.30
N THR A 251 -7.43 17.23 -7.01
CA THR A 251 -8.10 16.52 -5.92
C THR A 251 -9.60 16.82 -5.91
N GLN A 252 -10.40 15.81 -6.18
CA GLN A 252 -11.88 15.90 -6.22
C GLN A 252 -12.48 15.50 -4.87
N SER A 253 -11.90 14.50 -4.22
CA SER A 253 -12.27 14.07 -2.87
C SER A 253 -11.09 14.24 -1.91
N LYS A 254 -11.33 14.93 -0.79
CA LYS A 254 -10.31 15.05 0.26
C LYS A 254 -10.30 13.85 1.21
N THR A 255 -11.25 12.93 1.08
CA THR A 255 -11.32 11.73 1.90
C THR A 255 -11.48 10.52 0.99
N ASP A 256 -10.51 9.64 1.04
CA ASP A 256 -10.45 8.41 0.25
C ASP A 256 -10.69 7.21 1.16
N GLY A 257 -11.58 6.32 0.72
CA GLY A 257 -11.75 4.99 1.30
C GLY A 257 -11.09 3.95 0.41
N VAL A 258 -10.40 3.00 1.00
CA VAL A 258 -9.84 1.84 0.28
C VAL A 258 -10.25 0.59 1.03
N THR A 259 -10.64 -0.45 0.30
CA THR A 259 -10.91 -1.76 0.88
C THR A 259 -10.35 -2.83 -0.03
N ASP A 260 -9.86 -3.91 0.55
CA ASP A 260 -9.53 -5.11 -0.20
C ASP A 260 -9.93 -6.38 0.58
N VAL A 261 -10.12 -7.46 -0.16
CA VAL A 261 -10.42 -8.78 0.37
C VAL A 261 -9.64 -9.80 -0.44
N SER A 262 -9.02 -10.75 0.24
CA SER A 262 -8.36 -11.87 -0.42
C SER A 262 -8.65 -13.20 0.25
N ILE A 263 -8.63 -14.28 -0.54
CA ILE A 263 -8.65 -15.66 -0.06
C ILE A 263 -7.32 -16.30 -0.41
N ASN A 264 -6.71 -16.92 0.55
CA ASN A 264 -5.35 -17.43 0.44
C ASN A 264 -5.26 -18.87 0.98
N TYR A 265 -4.35 -19.63 0.39
CA TYR A 265 -3.95 -20.96 0.83
C TYR A 265 -2.51 -20.92 1.33
N GLN A 266 -2.28 -21.45 2.51
CA GLN A 266 -0.98 -21.59 3.15
C GLN A 266 -0.52 -23.04 3.06
N PHE A 267 0.70 -23.26 2.54
CA PHE A 267 1.31 -24.60 2.38
C PHE A 267 2.05 -25.05 3.63
#